data_5c5c2a92c1a0210f86e14837bafab621
#
_entry.id   5c5c2a92c1a0210f86e14837bafab621
#
_cell.length_a   1.000
_cell.length_b   1.000
_cell.length_c   1.000
_cell.angle_alpha   90.00
_cell.angle_beta   90.00
_cell.angle_gamma   90.00
#
_symmetry.space_group_name_H-M   'P 1'
#
loop_
_entity.id
_entity.type
_entity.pdbx_description
1 polymer ?
#
loop_
_entity_poly.entity_id
_entity_poly.type
_entity_poly.pdbx_seq_one_letter_code
_entity_poly.pdbx_strand_id
1 'polypeptide(L)'
;MIQMQTNLDVADNSGARRVMCIKVLGGSKRRYATVGDVIVVSIKEAIPRGKVKKGDVMKAVVVRVRKDIRRADGSVIRFDRNAAVLINDQHEPIGTRVFGPVARELRERRFMKIISLAPEVL
;
A
#
# COMPACT_ATOMS: atom_id res chain seq x y z
N MET A 1 -5.27 -9.35 5.92
CA MET A 1 -4.90 -8.19 6.73
C MET A 1 -3.38 -8.11 6.88
N ILE A 2 -2.89 -6.90 7.05
CA ILE A 2 -1.46 -6.64 7.14
C ILE A 2 -1.09 -6.43 8.60
N GLN A 3 -0.03 -7.08 9.04
CA GLN A 3 0.51 -6.90 10.39
C GLN A 3 2.03 -6.73 10.30
N MET A 4 2.68 -6.52 11.44
CA MET A 4 4.13 -6.46 11.50
C MET A 4 4.74 -7.71 10.86
N GLN A 5 5.82 -7.53 10.11
CA GLN A 5 6.54 -8.58 9.38
C GLN A 5 5.82 -9.16 8.15
N THR A 6 4.66 -8.62 7.77
CA THR A 6 4.03 -9.01 6.52
C THR A 6 4.81 -8.44 5.33
N ASN A 7 5.10 -9.28 4.35
CA ASN A 7 5.72 -8.84 3.10
C ASN A 7 4.64 -8.41 2.11
N LEU A 8 4.88 -7.31 1.41
CA LEU A 8 3.97 -6.79 0.41
C LEU A 8 4.71 -6.51 -0.89
N ASP A 9 3.99 -6.67 -2.00
CA ASP A 9 4.49 -6.19 -3.29
C ASP A 9 4.31 -4.67 -3.36
N VAL A 10 5.15 -4.00 -4.14
CA VAL A 10 5.03 -2.56 -4.36
C VAL A 10 4.36 -2.34 -5.71
N ALA A 11 3.27 -1.58 -5.72
CA ALA A 11 2.42 -1.39 -6.89
C ALA A 11 2.71 -0.08 -7.61
N ASP A 12 3.93 0.46 -7.49
CA ASP A 12 4.30 1.71 -8.14
C ASP A 12 5.66 1.59 -8.84
N ASN A 13 6.05 2.67 -9.51
CA ASN A 13 7.31 2.74 -10.24
C ASN A 13 8.41 3.50 -9.47
N SER A 14 8.34 3.50 -8.14
CA SER A 14 9.36 4.15 -7.30
C SER A 14 10.71 3.43 -7.33
N GLY A 15 10.72 2.17 -7.76
CA GLY A 15 11.91 1.34 -7.79
C GLY A 15 11.93 0.24 -6.74
N ALA A 16 11.13 0.33 -5.71
CA ALA A 16 10.96 -0.76 -4.77
C ALA A 16 10.11 -1.88 -5.37
N ARG A 17 10.45 -3.12 -5.09
CA ARG A 17 9.70 -4.29 -5.55
C ARG A 17 8.98 -5.00 -4.42
N ARG A 18 9.63 -5.12 -3.27
CA ARG A 18 9.06 -5.76 -2.08
C ARG A 18 9.41 -4.96 -0.85
N VAL A 19 8.46 -4.89 0.05
CA VAL A 19 8.62 -4.23 1.33
C VAL A 19 8.08 -5.12 2.44
N MET A 20 8.53 -4.87 3.66
CA MET A 20 8.03 -5.57 4.84
C MET A 20 7.43 -4.55 5.80
N CYS A 21 6.22 -4.82 6.27
CA CYS A 21 5.58 -3.97 7.27
C CYS A 21 6.33 -4.03 8.59
N ILE A 22 6.77 -2.88 9.09
CA ILE A 22 7.43 -2.77 10.38
C ILE A 22 6.43 -2.36 11.45
N LYS A 23 5.52 -1.46 11.11
CA LYS A 23 4.55 -0.92 12.08
C LYS A 23 3.26 -0.51 11.38
N VAL A 24 2.14 -0.73 12.05
CA VAL A 24 0.83 -0.24 11.61
C VAL A 24 0.54 1.06 12.35
N LEU A 25 0.31 2.14 11.61
CA LEU A 25 0.02 3.46 12.18
C LEU A 25 -1.48 3.61 12.45
N GLY A 26 -1.85 4.55 13.31
CA GLY A 26 -3.23 4.88 13.59
C GLY A 26 -3.71 4.57 15.00
N GLY A 27 -2.79 4.32 15.94
CA GLY A 27 -3.14 4.09 17.34
C GLY A 27 -2.11 3.24 18.06
N SER A 28 -1.98 3.41 19.37
CA SER A 28 -0.91 2.78 20.16
C SER A 28 -1.01 1.25 20.24
N LYS A 29 -2.20 0.68 20.00
CA LYS A 29 -2.41 -0.77 20.06
C LYS A 29 -2.90 -1.36 18.75
N ARG A 30 -2.77 -0.63 17.67
CA ARG A 30 -3.24 -1.11 16.38
C ARG A 30 -2.33 -2.22 15.86
N ARG A 31 -2.91 -3.37 15.55
CA ARG A 31 -2.17 -4.57 15.11
C ARG A 31 -2.28 -4.83 13.62
N TYR A 32 -3.40 -4.46 12.99
CA TYR A 32 -3.70 -4.86 11.63
C TYR A 32 -4.04 -3.66 10.76
N ALA A 33 -3.62 -3.72 9.52
CA ALA A 33 -3.94 -2.74 8.51
C ALA A 33 -4.75 -3.39 7.39
N THR A 34 -5.62 -2.62 6.78
CA THR A 34 -6.34 -3.00 5.57
C THR A 34 -6.15 -1.91 4.52
N VAL A 35 -6.91 -1.98 3.41
CA VAL A 35 -6.81 -1.00 2.33
C VAL A 35 -7.07 0.42 2.88
N GLY A 36 -6.22 1.35 2.47
CA GLY A 36 -6.31 2.74 2.89
C GLY A 36 -5.57 3.07 4.18
N ASP A 37 -5.05 2.08 4.88
CA ASP A 37 -4.28 2.31 6.09
C ASP A 37 -2.81 2.61 5.74
N VAL A 38 -2.21 3.50 6.51
CA VAL A 38 -0.79 3.85 6.36
C VAL A 38 0.04 2.96 7.28
N ILE A 39 1.10 2.40 6.73
CA ILE A 39 2.04 1.56 7.47
C ILE A 39 3.46 2.07 7.27
N VAL A 40 4.36 1.71 8.18
CA VAL A 40 5.79 1.94 8.01
C VAL A 40 6.39 0.65 7.47
N VAL A 41 7.18 0.76 6.41
CA VAL A 41 7.77 -0.39 5.74
C VAL A 41 9.28 -0.24 5.61
N SER A 42 9.96 -1.39 5.54
CA SER A 42 11.37 -1.47 5.18
C SER A 42 11.46 -2.07 3.79
N ILE A 43 12.25 -1.47 2.91
CA ILE A 43 12.40 -1.93 1.54
C ILE A 43 13.34 -3.13 1.52
N LYS A 44 12.84 -4.28 1.06
CA LYS A 44 13.59 -5.53 1.01
C LYS A 44 14.20 -5.83 -0.35
N GLU A 45 13.54 -5.40 -1.42
CA GLU A 45 14.04 -5.53 -2.79
C GLU A 45 13.76 -4.25 -3.55
N ALA A 46 14.78 -3.74 -4.24
CA ALA A 46 14.66 -2.53 -5.06
C ALA A 46 15.55 -2.63 -6.28
N ILE A 47 15.18 -1.93 -7.35
CA ILE A 47 16.04 -1.85 -8.54
C ILE A 47 17.24 -0.93 -8.24
N PRO A 48 18.40 -1.15 -8.88
CA PRO A 48 19.63 -0.43 -8.53
C PRO A 48 19.58 1.09 -8.69
N ARG A 49 18.77 1.61 -9.60
CA ARG A 49 18.70 3.05 -9.93
C ARG A 49 17.34 3.67 -9.66
N GLY A 50 16.57 3.10 -8.74
CA GLY A 50 15.28 3.64 -8.37
C GLY A 50 15.37 4.84 -7.44
N LYS A 51 14.22 5.46 -7.19
CA LYS A 51 14.10 6.58 -6.26
C LYS A 51 14.34 6.16 -4.80
N VAL A 52 14.25 4.87 -4.53
CA VAL A 52 14.41 4.30 -3.19
C VAL A 52 15.42 3.16 -3.24
N LYS A 53 16.02 2.85 -2.10
CA LYS A 53 17.06 1.83 -2.00
C LYS A 53 16.68 0.75 -1.00
N LYS A 54 17.23 -0.44 -1.20
CA LYS A 54 17.10 -1.53 -0.24
C LYS A 54 17.54 -1.07 1.15
N GLY A 55 16.74 -1.38 2.16
CA GLY A 55 17.02 -1.00 3.54
C GLY A 55 16.40 0.31 3.99
N ASP A 56 15.90 1.12 3.06
CA ASP A 56 15.21 2.37 3.42
C ASP A 56 13.95 2.06 4.22
N VAL A 57 13.62 2.94 5.16
CA VAL A 57 12.41 2.87 5.97
C VAL A 57 11.54 4.07 5.59
N MET A 58 10.29 3.80 5.22
CA MET A 58 9.39 4.85 4.78
C MET A 58 7.95 4.45 4.98
N LYS A 59 7.03 5.38 4.72
CA LYS A 59 5.59 5.12 4.82
C LYS A 59 5.05 4.58 3.52
N ALA A 60 4.02 3.76 3.64
CA ALA A 60 3.28 3.23 2.50
C ALA A 60 1.81 3.14 2.85
N VAL A 61 0.96 3.19 1.83
CA VAL A 61 -0.47 2.95 1.98
C VAL A 61 -0.82 1.62 1.33
N VAL A 62 -1.63 0.83 2.01
CA VAL A 62 -2.07 -0.48 1.51
C VAL A 62 -3.13 -0.26 0.44
N VAL A 63 -2.93 -0.80 -0.76
CA VAL A 63 -3.87 -0.63 -1.89
C VAL A 63 -4.58 -1.93 -2.25
N ARG A 64 -4.02 -3.09 -1.93
CA ARG A 64 -4.62 -4.40 -2.16
C ARG A 64 -4.34 -5.32 -0.99
N VAL A 65 -5.30 -6.17 -0.63
CA VAL A 65 -5.11 -7.19 0.41
C VAL A 65 -5.69 -8.52 -0.06
N ARG A 66 -5.10 -9.63 0.41
CA ARG A 66 -5.63 -10.97 0.16
C ARG A 66 -6.87 -11.28 0.99
N LYS A 67 -6.99 -10.63 2.14
CA LYS A 67 -8.15 -10.81 3.02
C LYS A 67 -9.40 -10.22 2.38
N ASP A 68 -10.51 -10.92 2.49
CA ASP A 68 -11.80 -10.44 1.99
C ASP A 68 -12.17 -9.09 2.60
N ILE A 69 -12.57 -8.15 1.77
CA ILE A 69 -13.14 -6.87 2.19
C ILE A 69 -14.63 -6.92 1.94
N ARG A 70 -15.42 -6.83 3.01
CA ARG A 70 -16.88 -6.78 2.90
C ARG A 70 -17.32 -5.34 2.77
N ARG A 71 -18.19 -5.08 1.81
CA ARG A 71 -18.73 -3.75 1.55
C ARG A 71 -20.16 -3.64 2.07
N ALA A 72 -20.60 -2.38 2.24
CA ALA A 72 -21.93 -2.09 2.77
C ALA A 72 -23.08 -2.64 1.92
N ASP A 73 -22.87 -2.78 0.61
CA ASP A 73 -23.88 -3.32 -0.31
C ASP A 73 -23.93 -4.86 -0.33
N GLY A 74 -23.14 -5.52 0.51
CA GLY A 74 -23.07 -6.97 0.58
C GLY A 74 -22.06 -7.61 -0.36
N SER A 75 -21.43 -6.85 -1.24
CA SER A 75 -20.38 -7.39 -2.10
C SER A 75 -19.09 -7.60 -1.33
N VAL A 76 -18.23 -8.48 -1.87
CA VAL A 76 -16.95 -8.81 -1.29
C VAL A 76 -15.88 -8.69 -2.36
N ILE A 77 -14.76 -8.05 -2.03
CA ILE A 77 -13.60 -7.98 -2.91
C ILE A 77 -12.38 -8.56 -2.21
N ARG A 78 -11.55 -9.26 -2.97
CA ARG A 78 -10.25 -9.71 -2.51
C ARG A 78 -9.28 -9.74 -3.68
N PHE A 79 -8.01 -9.62 -3.37
CA PHE A 79 -6.94 -9.66 -4.35
C PHE A 79 -6.05 -10.86 -4.10
N ASP A 80 -5.27 -11.25 -5.11
CA ASP A 80 -4.38 -12.41 -5.00
C ASP A 80 -3.20 -12.15 -4.06
N ARG A 81 -2.78 -10.91 -3.93
CA ARG A 81 -1.62 -10.53 -3.13
C ARG A 81 -1.84 -9.23 -2.40
N ASN A 82 -1.09 -9.06 -1.32
CA ASN A 82 -1.03 -7.79 -0.61
C ASN A 82 -0.10 -6.85 -1.37
N ALA A 83 -0.51 -5.61 -1.55
CA ALA A 83 0.31 -4.61 -2.23
C ALA A 83 0.16 -3.24 -1.59
N ALA A 84 1.22 -2.44 -1.69
CA ALA A 84 1.27 -1.10 -1.13
C ALA A 84 1.88 -0.14 -2.14
N VAL A 85 1.60 1.14 -1.96
CA VAL A 85 2.21 2.24 -2.71
C VAL A 85 3.00 3.09 -1.72
N LEU A 86 4.25 3.39 -2.06
CA LEU A 86 5.09 4.21 -1.19
C LEU A 86 4.64 5.67 -1.23
N ILE A 87 4.60 6.29 -0.07
CA ILE A 87 4.18 7.68 0.09
C ILE A 87 5.22 8.46 0.89
N ASN A 88 5.19 9.78 0.72
CA ASN A 88 6.02 10.68 1.52
C ASN A 88 5.27 11.11 2.80
N ASP A 89 5.87 12.01 3.57
CA ASP A 89 5.28 12.49 4.82
C ASP A 89 3.99 13.29 4.62
N GLN A 90 3.76 13.83 3.41
CA GLN A 90 2.52 14.53 3.05
C GLN A 90 1.46 13.57 2.52
N HIS A 91 1.69 12.26 2.59
CA HIS A 91 0.79 11.23 2.07
C HIS A 91 0.58 11.29 0.55
N GLU A 92 1.59 11.77 -0.17
CA GLU A 92 1.59 11.78 -1.63
C GLU A 92 2.43 10.63 -2.16
N PRO A 93 2.04 10.00 -3.29
CA PRO A 93 2.82 8.91 -3.85
C PRO A 93 4.20 9.39 -4.32
N ILE A 94 5.22 8.59 -4.05
CA ILE A 94 6.59 8.86 -4.48
C ILE A 94 6.74 8.58 -5.96
N GLY A 95 6.12 7.50 -6.44
CA GLY A 95 6.13 7.15 -7.85
C GLY A 95 5.16 7.98 -8.67
N THR A 96 5.29 7.88 -9.99
CA THR A 96 4.43 8.60 -10.94
C THR A 96 3.37 7.70 -11.55
N ARG A 97 3.44 6.39 -11.34
CA ARG A 97 2.49 5.40 -11.86
C ARG A 97 2.13 4.39 -10.82
N VAL A 98 0.91 3.88 -10.90
CA VAL A 98 0.43 2.78 -10.07
C VAL A 98 0.10 1.61 -10.98
N PHE A 99 0.55 0.41 -10.64
CA PHE A 99 0.37 -0.80 -11.43
C PHE A 99 -0.75 -1.66 -10.85
N GLY A 100 -1.63 -2.12 -11.74
CA GLY A 100 -2.73 -3.00 -11.36
C GLY A 100 -3.87 -2.28 -10.65
N PRO A 101 -4.92 -3.03 -10.28
CA PRO A 101 -6.09 -2.42 -9.67
C PRO A 101 -5.82 -2.00 -8.23
N VAL A 102 -6.59 -1.02 -7.76
CA VAL A 102 -6.63 -0.63 -6.36
C VAL A 102 -8.07 -0.69 -5.88
N ALA A 103 -8.27 -0.86 -4.58
CA ALA A 103 -9.60 -0.88 -4.01
C ALA A 103 -10.12 0.55 -3.83
N ARG A 104 -11.41 0.75 -4.09
CA ARG A 104 -12.02 2.09 -4.02
C ARG A 104 -12.12 2.67 -2.60
N GLU A 105 -11.87 1.86 -1.58
CA GLU A 105 -11.81 2.33 -0.19
C GLU A 105 -10.74 3.40 0.02
N LEU A 106 -9.75 3.50 -0.87
CA LEU A 106 -8.75 4.57 -0.83
C LEU A 106 -9.38 5.96 -0.98
N ARG A 107 -10.51 6.08 -1.69
CA ARG A 107 -11.21 7.35 -1.87
C ARG A 107 -11.71 7.87 -0.52
N GLU A 108 -12.23 7.00 0.32
CA GLU A 108 -12.72 7.36 1.65
C GLU A 108 -11.59 7.81 2.58
N ARG A 109 -10.38 7.34 2.31
CA ARG A 109 -9.18 7.69 3.09
C ARG A 109 -8.40 8.84 2.47
N ARG A 110 -8.96 9.51 1.45
CA ARG A 110 -8.42 10.72 0.80
C ARG A 110 -7.12 10.51 0.03
N PHE A 111 -6.88 9.32 -0.48
CA PHE A 111 -5.74 9.04 -1.37
C PHE A 111 -6.13 9.22 -2.84
N MET A 112 -6.60 10.42 -3.18
CA MET A 112 -7.13 10.70 -4.51
C MET A 112 -6.06 10.65 -5.60
N LYS A 113 -4.83 11.05 -5.31
CA LYS A 113 -3.74 10.96 -6.30
C LYS A 113 -3.46 9.52 -6.69
N ILE A 114 -3.48 8.59 -5.74
CA ILE A 114 -3.27 7.17 -6.01
C ILE A 114 -4.40 6.65 -6.90
N ILE A 115 -5.64 7.02 -6.60
CA ILE A 115 -6.79 6.61 -7.39
C ILE A 115 -6.68 7.15 -8.82
N SER A 116 -6.25 8.40 -8.99
CA SER A 116 -6.12 9.00 -10.31
C SER A 116 -4.99 8.35 -11.14
N LEU A 117 -3.96 7.82 -10.49
CA LEU A 117 -2.85 7.15 -11.16
C LEU A 117 -3.13 5.67 -11.44
N ALA A 118 -4.10 5.08 -10.77
CA ALA A 118 -4.40 3.66 -10.92
C ALA A 118 -5.11 3.39 -12.24
N PRO A 119 -4.75 2.31 -12.96
CA PRO A 119 -5.41 1.93 -14.20
C PRO A 119 -6.83 1.42 -13.99
N GLU A 120 -7.13 0.91 -12.81
CA GLU A 120 -8.43 0.36 -12.48
C GLU A 120 -8.72 0.51 -10.99
N VAL A 121 -9.93 0.91 -10.65
CA VAL A 121 -10.38 1.06 -9.27
C VAL A 121 -11.55 0.11 -9.04
N LEU A 122 -11.36 -0.87 -8.21
CA LEU A 122 -12.35 -1.88 -7.89
C LEU A 122 -12.91 -1.65 -6.49
#